data_7d8492553e9cbf31838d21792e87bb36
#
_entry.id   7d8492553e9cbf31838d21792e87bb36
#
_cell.length_a   1.000
_cell.length_b   1.000
_cell.length_c   1.000
_cell.angle_alpha   90.00
_cell.angle_beta   90.00
_cell.angle_gamma   90.00
#
_symmetry.space_group_name_H-M   'P 1'
#
loop_
_entity.id
_entity.type
_entity.pdbx_description
1 polymer ?
#
loop_
_entity_poly.entity_id
_entity_poly.type
_entity_poly.pdbx_seq_one_letter_code
_entity_poly.pdbx_strand_id
1 'polypeptide(L)'
;MEEFVKRFDELTVEELYDILAARAEVFVVEQNCPYQDLDNVDKEAYHVYFREAGKLVAYLRVVDKGKRLDEVSLGRVISLRRRQGIGSKLMAAGIRVAKEKFGARKIKIGAQLYAKPFYEQAGFHQISGEYLEDGIPHIYMIYEEE
;
A
#
# COMPACT_ATOMS: atom_id res chain seq x y z
N MET A 1 6.74 -0.73 18.63
CA MET A 1 6.32 -1.09 17.25
C MET A 1 7.55 -1.03 16.35
N GLU A 2 7.78 -2.10 15.61
CA GLU A 2 8.95 -2.21 14.74
C GLU A 2 8.57 -2.02 13.28
N GLU A 3 9.40 -1.27 12.55
CA GLU A 3 9.24 -1.05 11.11
C GLU A 3 10.18 -1.95 10.32
N PHE A 4 9.65 -2.57 9.26
CA PHE A 4 10.43 -3.43 8.36
C PHE A 4 10.25 -2.96 6.91
N VAL A 5 11.35 -3.00 6.16
CA VAL A 5 11.37 -2.72 4.72
C VAL A 5 12.13 -3.87 4.07
N LYS A 6 11.42 -4.72 3.32
CA LYS A 6 12.02 -5.93 2.74
C LYS A 6 11.60 -6.14 1.30
N ARG A 7 12.52 -6.66 0.50
CA ARG A 7 12.19 -7.22 -0.81
C ARG A 7 11.52 -8.57 -0.61
N PHE A 8 10.88 -9.07 -1.65
CA PHE A 8 10.14 -10.34 -1.61
C PHE A 8 11.03 -11.49 -1.13
N ASP A 9 12.25 -11.59 -1.67
CA ASP A 9 13.18 -12.67 -1.32
C ASP A 9 13.80 -12.54 0.07
N GLU A 10 13.60 -11.42 0.73
CA GLU A 10 14.05 -11.20 2.11
C GLU A 10 12.98 -11.56 3.15
N LEU A 11 11.74 -11.75 2.71
CA LEU A 11 10.64 -12.14 3.60
C LEU A 11 10.79 -13.61 4.00
N THR A 12 10.55 -13.91 5.27
CA THR A 12 10.42 -15.31 5.69
C THR A 12 9.08 -15.86 5.20
N VAL A 13 8.95 -17.17 5.15
CA VAL A 13 7.69 -17.82 4.77
C VAL A 13 6.56 -17.39 5.69
N GLU A 14 6.82 -17.28 7.01
CA GLU A 14 5.81 -16.83 7.97
C GLU A 14 5.39 -15.38 7.75
N GLU A 15 6.36 -14.49 7.51
CA GLU A 15 6.07 -13.09 7.24
C GLU A 15 5.22 -12.94 5.98
N LEU A 16 5.56 -13.67 4.92
CA LEU A 16 4.78 -13.65 3.69
C LEU A 16 3.36 -14.17 3.93
N TYR A 17 3.24 -15.27 4.68
CA TYR A 17 1.93 -15.84 4.99
C TYR A 17 1.06 -14.83 5.76
N ASP A 18 1.62 -14.18 6.76
CA ASP A 18 0.90 -13.19 7.57
C ASP A 18 0.45 -12.01 6.74
N ILE A 19 1.31 -11.52 5.84
CA ILE A 19 0.97 -10.43 4.92
C ILE A 19 -0.18 -10.82 3.99
N LEU A 20 -0.09 -11.98 3.37
CA LEU A 20 -1.12 -12.44 2.43
C LEU A 20 -2.44 -12.73 3.13
N ALA A 21 -2.40 -13.28 4.35
CA ALA A 21 -3.60 -13.50 5.14
C ALA A 21 -4.30 -12.19 5.51
N ALA A 22 -3.54 -11.17 5.90
CA ALA A 22 -4.08 -9.84 6.20
C ALA A 22 -4.70 -9.19 4.97
N ARG A 23 -4.06 -9.32 3.81
CA ARG A 23 -4.56 -8.78 2.55
C ARG A 23 -5.86 -9.46 2.13
N ALA A 24 -5.93 -10.79 2.24
CA ALA A 24 -7.15 -11.53 1.94
C ALA A 24 -8.28 -11.11 2.87
N GLU A 25 -8.01 -10.97 4.16
CA GLU A 25 -9.04 -10.55 5.14
C GLU A 25 -9.59 -9.16 4.82
N VAL A 26 -8.72 -8.19 4.56
CA VAL A 26 -9.16 -6.80 4.35
C VAL A 26 -9.79 -6.60 2.97
N PHE A 27 -9.13 -7.06 1.91
CA PHE A 27 -9.53 -6.71 0.55
C PHE A 27 -10.55 -7.66 -0.05
N VAL A 28 -10.59 -8.90 0.39
CA VAL A 28 -11.52 -9.90 -0.15
C VAL A 28 -12.68 -10.15 0.80
N VAL A 29 -12.38 -10.52 2.04
CA VAL A 29 -13.42 -10.93 2.99
C VAL A 29 -14.20 -9.73 3.52
N GLU A 30 -13.55 -8.75 4.13
CA GLU A 30 -14.24 -7.58 4.71
C GLU A 30 -14.97 -6.75 3.65
N GLN A 31 -14.37 -6.58 2.47
CA GLN A 31 -14.96 -5.79 1.39
C GLN A 31 -15.96 -6.60 0.57
N ASN A 32 -16.10 -7.89 0.86
CA ASN A 32 -16.96 -8.79 0.10
C ASN A 32 -16.73 -8.67 -1.41
N CYS A 33 -15.44 -8.67 -1.79
CA CYS A 33 -15.00 -8.44 -3.15
C CYS A 33 -14.22 -9.65 -3.67
N PRO A 34 -14.84 -10.54 -4.45
CA PRO A 34 -14.14 -11.73 -4.97
C PRO A 34 -13.24 -11.35 -6.16
N TYR A 35 -11.96 -11.10 -5.87
CA TYR A 35 -10.97 -10.84 -6.91
C TYR A 35 -9.65 -11.53 -6.55
N GLN A 36 -8.77 -11.66 -7.54
CA GLN A 36 -7.46 -12.25 -7.32
C GLN A 36 -6.49 -11.20 -6.77
N ASP A 37 -6.24 -11.26 -5.46
CA ASP A 37 -5.33 -10.31 -4.80
C ASP A 37 -3.87 -10.51 -5.20
N LEU A 38 -3.47 -11.74 -5.47
CA LEU A 38 -2.09 -12.07 -5.87
C LEU A 38 -1.92 -11.80 -7.38
N ASP A 39 -1.05 -10.86 -7.72
CA ASP A 39 -0.89 -10.34 -9.08
C ASP A 39 0.54 -10.45 -9.63
N ASN A 40 1.41 -11.21 -8.97
CA ASN A 40 2.84 -11.36 -9.28
C ASN A 40 3.69 -10.10 -9.05
N VAL A 41 3.08 -8.93 -8.88
CA VAL A 41 3.82 -7.68 -8.66
C VAL A 41 4.59 -7.72 -7.34
N ASP A 42 4.10 -8.48 -6.37
CA ASP A 42 4.74 -8.64 -5.06
C ASP A 42 6.19 -9.12 -5.15
N LYS A 43 6.50 -9.91 -6.16
CA LYS A 43 7.84 -10.49 -6.34
C LYS A 43 8.89 -9.44 -6.67
N GLU A 44 8.48 -8.27 -7.15
CA GLU A 44 9.36 -7.17 -7.55
C GLU A 44 9.15 -5.92 -6.70
N ALA A 45 8.35 -6.01 -5.62
CA ALA A 45 8.01 -4.87 -4.78
C ALA A 45 8.87 -4.84 -3.52
N TYR A 46 8.92 -3.66 -2.90
CA TYR A 46 9.35 -3.54 -1.51
C TYR A 46 8.12 -3.67 -0.61
N HIS A 47 8.24 -4.46 0.45
CA HIS A 47 7.18 -4.68 1.42
C HIS A 47 7.53 -3.88 2.67
N VAL A 48 6.65 -2.96 3.03
CA VAL A 48 6.82 -2.07 4.18
C VAL A 48 5.75 -2.44 5.19
N TYR A 49 6.17 -2.82 6.39
CA TYR A 49 5.20 -3.28 7.38
C TYR A 49 5.69 -3.00 8.79
N PHE A 50 4.72 -2.91 9.69
CA PHE A 50 4.95 -2.69 11.11
C PHE A 50 4.49 -3.92 11.89
N ARG A 51 5.28 -4.32 12.86
CA ARG A 51 4.94 -5.40 13.79
C ARG A 51 4.98 -4.89 15.22
N GLU A 52 4.12 -5.44 16.05
CA GLU A 52 4.11 -5.15 17.47
C GLU A 52 3.86 -6.45 18.21
N ALA A 53 4.75 -6.79 19.17
CA ALA A 53 4.71 -8.04 19.89
C ALA A 53 4.64 -9.26 18.96
N GLY A 54 5.39 -9.21 17.85
CA GLY A 54 5.45 -10.28 16.86
C GLY A 54 4.25 -10.38 15.92
N LYS A 55 3.30 -9.44 16.00
CA LYS A 55 2.09 -9.45 15.16
C LYS A 55 2.13 -8.34 14.14
N LEU A 56 1.69 -8.64 12.92
CA LEU A 56 1.53 -7.65 11.87
C LEU A 56 0.41 -6.66 12.24
N VAL A 57 0.70 -5.36 12.18
CA VAL A 57 -0.28 -4.32 12.50
C VAL A 57 -0.56 -3.38 11.34
N ALA A 58 0.33 -3.28 10.36
CA ALA A 58 0.14 -2.44 9.19
C ALA A 58 1.04 -2.92 8.05
N TYR A 59 0.63 -2.65 6.81
CA TYR A 59 1.36 -3.11 5.63
C TYR A 59 1.04 -2.23 4.42
N LEU A 60 2.03 -2.02 3.57
CA LEU A 60 1.85 -1.58 2.19
C LEU A 60 2.98 -2.13 1.33
N ARG A 61 2.79 -2.10 0.01
CA ARG A 61 3.87 -2.40 -0.92
C ARG A 61 4.22 -1.17 -1.74
N VAL A 62 5.50 -1.07 -2.10
CA VAL A 62 6.03 0.00 -2.96
C VAL A 62 6.49 -0.64 -4.25
N VAL A 63 5.97 -0.17 -5.37
CA VAL A 63 6.16 -0.78 -6.69
C VAL A 63 6.83 0.23 -7.62
N ASP A 64 7.87 -0.21 -8.34
CA ASP A 64 8.58 0.64 -9.28
C ASP A 64 7.68 1.02 -10.45
N LYS A 65 7.99 2.14 -11.10
CA LYS A 65 7.24 2.60 -12.26
C LYS A 65 7.28 1.58 -13.38
N GLY A 66 6.16 1.45 -14.09
CA GLY A 66 6.05 0.53 -15.21
C GLY A 66 5.72 -0.89 -14.83
N LYS A 67 5.73 -1.24 -13.54
CA LYS A 67 5.39 -2.60 -13.10
C LYS A 67 3.89 -2.77 -12.87
N ARG A 68 3.22 -1.72 -12.45
CA ARG A 68 1.77 -1.70 -12.25
C ARG A 68 1.16 -0.41 -12.81
N LEU A 69 1.70 0.74 -12.42
CA LEU A 69 1.28 2.05 -12.92
C LEU A 69 2.45 2.72 -13.64
N ASP A 70 2.19 3.84 -14.29
CA ASP A 70 3.19 4.60 -15.06
C ASP A 70 4.16 5.38 -14.17
N GLU A 71 3.87 5.48 -12.87
CA GLU A 71 4.76 6.07 -11.88
C GLU A 71 5.04 5.05 -10.77
N VAL A 72 6.03 5.33 -9.90
CA VAL A 72 6.20 4.56 -8.66
C VAL A 72 4.90 4.63 -7.88
N SER A 73 4.46 3.50 -7.32
CA SER A 73 3.17 3.43 -6.65
C SER A 73 3.26 2.78 -5.28
N LEU A 74 2.30 3.14 -4.43
CA LEU A 74 2.01 2.45 -3.17
C LEU A 74 0.69 1.72 -3.34
N GLY A 75 0.58 0.54 -2.77
CA GLY A 75 -0.66 -0.22 -2.85
C GLY A 75 -0.80 -1.24 -1.74
N ARG A 76 -1.97 -1.88 -1.72
CA ARG A 76 -2.32 -2.86 -0.69
C ARG A 76 -2.12 -2.29 0.71
N VAL A 77 -2.54 -1.03 0.90
CA VAL A 77 -2.37 -0.30 2.17
C VAL A 77 -3.37 -0.82 3.19
N ILE A 78 -2.88 -1.38 4.28
CA ILE A 78 -3.72 -1.87 5.38
C ILE A 78 -3.18 -1.41 6.72
N SER A 79 -4.13 -1.07 7.61
CA SER A 79 -3.85 -0.86 9.03
C SER A 79 -4.83 -1.71 9.82
N LEU A 80 -4.30 -2.66 10.59
CA LEU A 80 -5.11 -3.56 11.40
C LEU A 80 -5.48 -2.95 12.74
N ARG A 81 -4.85 -1.82 13.10
CA ARG A 81 -5.18 -1.02 14.28
C ARG A 81 -5.53 0.37 13.83
N ARG A 82 -6.78 0.77 14.03
CA ARG A 82 -7.28 2.09 13.66
C ARG A 82 -7.09 3.06 14.84
N ARG A 83 -7.08 4.37 14.53
CA ARG A 83 -7.08 5.47 15.53
C ARG A 83 -5.81 5.66 16.36
N GLN A 84 -4.68 5.07 15.95
CA GLN A 84 -3.40 5.25 16.66
C GLN A 84 -2.34 5.96 15.81
N GLY A 85 -2.75 6.59 14.71
CA GLY A 85 -1.83 7.25 13.81
C GLY A 85 -0.93 6.28 13.04
N ILE A 86 -1.20 4.99 13.08
CA ILE A 86 -0.39 3.97 12.41
C ILE A 86 -0.46 4.13 10.90
N GLY A 87 -1.66 4.40 10.36
CA GLY A 87 -1.83 4.63 8.93
C GLY A 87 -0.99 5.77 8.41
N SER A 88 -0.93 6.89 9.14
CA SER A 88 -0.11 8.05 8.77
C SER A 88 1.38 7.71 8.81
N LYS A 89 1.82 6.97 9.82
CA LYS A 89 3.22 6.52 9.91
C LYS A 89 3.56 5.56 8.78
N LEU A 90 2.64 4.68 8.43
CA LEU A 90 2.83 3.74 7.33
C LEU A 90 2.97 4.48 6.00
N MET A 91 2.12 5.47 5.74
CA MET A 91 2.21 6.27 4.51
C MET A 91 3.52 7.04 4.44
N ALA A 92 3.96 7.64 5.55
CA ALA A 92 5.25 8.32 5.60
C ALA A 92 6.41 7.36 5.28
N ALA A 93 6.35 6.14 5.82
CA ALA A 93 7.35 5.11 5.54
C ALA A 93 7.33 4.70 4.07
N GLY A 94 6.15 4.49 3.49
CA GLY A 94 6.01 4.15 2.07
C GLY A 94 6.57 5.21 1.14
N ILE A 95 6.28 6.47 1.42
CA ILE A 95 6.80 7.61 0.65
C ILE A 95 8.33 7.65 0.76
N ARG A 96 8.87 7.48 1.96
CA ARG A 96 10.33 7.44 2.17
C ARG A 96 10.99 6.32 1.38
N VAL A 97 10.43 5.12 1.42
CA VAL A 97 10.95 3.96 0.68
C VAL A 97 10.91 4.21 -0.83
N ALA A 98 9.82 4.78 -1.34
CA ALA A 98 9.70 5.12 -2.75
C ALA A 98 10.83 6.06 -3.19
N LYS A 99 11.13 7.06 -2.37
CA LYS A 99 12.22 8.01 -2.64
C LYS A 99 13.59 7.35 -2.55
N GLU A 100 13.84 6.60 -1.49
CA GLU A 100 15.16 6.00 -1.24
C GLU A 100 15.47 4.86 -2.19
N LYS A 101 14.50 4.01 -2.49
CA LYS A 101 14.74 2.79 -3.28
C LYS A 101 14.55 3.00 -4.78
N PHE A 102 13.67 3.89 -5.19
CA PHE A 102 13.35 4.11 -6.60
C PHE A 102 13.62 5.54 -7.08
N GLY A 103 14.13 6.42 -6.21
CA GLY A 103 14.37 7.81 -6.57
C GLY A 103 13.12 8.57 -6.97
N ALA A 104 11.97 8.17 -6.44
CA ALA A 104 10.68 8.71 -6.87
C ALA A 104 10.52 10.17 -6.47
N ARG A 105 10.13 11.02 -7.44
CA ARG A 105 9.70 12.39 -7.20
C ARG A 105 8.18 12.50 -7.29
N LYS A 106 7.56 11.54 -7.95
CA LYS A 106 6.10 11.41 -8.06
C LYS A 106 5.72 10.01 -7.65
N ILE A 107 4.64 9.89 -6.89
CA ILE A 107 4.10 8.62 -6.44
C ILE A 107 2.62 8.61 -6.77
N LYS A 108 2.18 7.60 -7.52
CA LYS A 108 0.78 7.50 -7.97
C LYS A 108 0.10 6.33 -7.24
N ILE A 109 -1.15 6.53 -6.89
CA ILE A 109 -1.96 5.49 -6.27
C ILE A 109 -3.32 5.39 -6.94
N GLY A 110 -3.88 4.17 -6.95
CA GLY A 110 -5.29 3.95 -7.23
C GLY A 110 -5.99 3.84 -5.89
N ALA A 111 -6.68 4.90 -5.48
CA ALA A 111 -7.28 4.98 -4.15
C ALA A 111 -8.77 4.68 -4.21
N GLN A 112 -9.26 3.87 -3.26
CA GLN A 112 -10.70 3.75 -3.08
C GLN A 112 -11.25 5.13 -2.70
N LEU A 113 -12.36 5.53 -3.30
CA LEU A 113 -12.89 6.89 -3.16
C LEU A 113 -13.13 7.28 -1.70
N TYR A 114 -13.62 6.37 -0.89
CA TYR A 114 -13.90 6.66 0.52
C TYR A 114 -12.63 7.00 1.31
N ALA A 115 -11.47 6.54 0.86
CA ALA A 115 -10.20 6.77 1.55
C ALA A 115 -9.49 8.06 1.10
N LYS A 116 -10.10 8.83 0.20
CA LYS A 116 -9.49 10.06 -0.31
C LYS A 116 -8.97 10.99 0.78
N PRO A 117 -9.75 11.30 1.86
CA PRO A 117 -9.24 12.21 2.91
C PRO A 117 -7.98 11.69 3.60
N PHE A 118 -7.87 10.38 3.79
CA PHE A 118 -6.70 9.74 4.37
C PHE A 118 -5.45 10.00 3.52
N TYR A 119 -5.57 9.82 2.20
CA TYR A 119 -4.44 10.03 1.30
C TYR A 119 -4.13 11.52 1.12
N GLU A 120 -5.12 12.39 1.17
CA GLU A 120 -4.90 13.84 1.13
C GLU A 120 -4.05 14.29 2.31
N GLN A 121 -4.28 13.74 3.49
CA GLN A 121 -3.47 14.04 4.68
C GLN A 121 -2.01 13.62 4.50
N ALA A 122 -1.75 12.61 3.69
CA ALA A 122 -0.40 12.15 3.40
C ALA A 122 0.29 12.96 2.28
N GLY A 123 -0.40 13.91 1.68
CA GLY A 123 0.14 14.79 0.66
C GLY A 123 -0.24 14.44 -0.76
N PHE A 124 -1.18 13.50 -0.95
CA PHE A 124 -1.68 13.13 -2.27
C PHE A 124 -2.83 14.03 -2.67
N HIS A 125 -3.01 14.23 -3.98
CA HIS A 125 -4.19 14.92 -4.51
C HIS A 125 -4.76 14.16 -5.71
N GLN A 126 -6.06 14.31 -5.93
CA GLN A 126 -6.79 13.63 -7.00
C GLN A 126 -6.40 14.17 -8.36
N ILE A 127 -6.15 13.27 -9.31
CA ILE A 127 -5.77 13.63 -10.68
C ILE A 127 -6.69 13.02 -11.74
N SER A 128 -7.71 12.28 -11.35
CA SER A 128 -8.64 11.65 -12.30
C SER A 128 -10.07 11.73 -11.80
N GLY A 129 -11.01 11.48 -12.71
CA GLY A 129 -12.39 11.19 -12.33
C GLY A 129 -12.50 9.82 -11.68
N GLU A 130 -13.70 9.47 -11.24
CA GLU A 130 -13.98 8.17 -10.66
C GLU A 130 -13.99 7.08 -11.72
N TYR A 131 -13.47 5.92 -11.35
CA TYR A 131 -13.56 4.69 -12.14
C TYR A 131 -13.87 3.52 -11.23
N LEU A 132 -14.36 2.42 -11.79
CA LEU A 132 -14.64 1.22 -11.02
C LEU A 132 -13.48 0.25 -11.16
N GLU A 133 -13.00 -0.27 -10.02
CA GLU A 133 -12.03 -1.36 -9.96
C GLU A 133 -12.64 -2.43 -9.08
N ASP A 134 -12.86 -3.62 -9.64
CA ASP A 134 -13.55 -4.71 -8.96
C ASP A 134 -14.90 -4.27 -8.36
N GLY A 135 -15.62 -3.39 -9.07
CA GLY A 135 -16.91 -2.87 -8.64
C GLY A 135 -16.87 -1.81 -7.56
N ILE A 136 -15.70 -1.39 -7.12
CA ILE A 136 -15.52 -0.39 -6.07
C ILE A 136 -15.07 0.93 -6.69
N PRO A 137 -15.72 2.07 -6.34
CA PRO A 137 -15.29 3.37 -6.86
C PRO A 137 -13.87 3.72 -6.43
N HIS A 138 -13.05 4.10 -7.41
CA HIS A 138 -11.65 4.49 -7.23
C HIS A 138 -11.36 5.81 -7.91
N ILE A 139 -10.28 6.45 -7.52
CA ILE A 139 -9.69 7.61 -8.20
C ILE A 139 -8.17 7.41 -8.24
N TYR A 140 -7.52 8.00 -9.25
CA TYR A 140 -6.06 8.12 -9.19
C TYR A 140 -5.69 9.38 -8.40
N MET A 141 -4.66 9.24 -7.57
CA MET A 141 -4.11 10.34 -6.81
C MET A 141 -2.59 10.35 -6.97
N ILE A 142 -1.99 11.52 -6.80
CA ILE A 142 -0.55 11.68 -6.95
C ILE A 142 0.05 12.48 -5.80
N TYR A 143 1.23 12.06 -5.38
CA TYR A 143 2.12 12.80 -4.48
C TYR A 143 3.27 13.33 -5.34
N GLU A 144 3.59 14.61 -5.22
CA GLU A 144 4.72 15.20 -5.92
C GLU A 144 5.65 15.86 -4.92
N GLU A 145 6.95 15.57 -5.05
CA GLU A 145 7.97 16.25 -4.28
C GLU A 145 8.27 17.59 -4.94
N GLU A 146 8.26 18.63 -4.13
CA GLU A 146 8.60 19.98 -4.58
C GLU A 146 10.11 20.20 -4.73
#